data_ee794b3707bb6a837bac104d1df836fa
#
_entry.id   ee794b3707bb6a837bac104d1df836fa
#
_cell.length_a   1.000
_cell.length_b   1.000
_cell.length_c   1.000
_cell.angle_alpha   90.00
_cell.angle_beta   90.00
_cell.angle_gamma   90.00
#
_symmetry.space_group_name_H-M   'P 1'
#
loop_
_entity.id
_entity.type
_entity.pdbx_description
1 polymer ?
#
loop_
_entity_poly.entity_id
_entity_poly.type
_entity_poly.pdbx_seq_one_letter_code
_entity_poly.pdbx_strand_id
1 'polypeptide(L)'
;MSPVSSAGAAPRPGAPPADSPPVDGEVLHGFDPPARDWLPGHRGVDIAAPVGAPVTAVRAGVVTVAGMVAGRPVVVVQMADGRRISHLPVSPSVRVGQPVVVGQIIGTLAEFRHCSRPCLHWGLINGRSYQDPMSLLGSGDPGATVRLYPEGHRPRRPPPPPRPWRAR
;
A
#
# COMPACT_ATOMS: atom_id res chain seq x y z
N MET A 1 -35.00 0.93 27.47
CA MET A 1 -33.98 0.40 26.53
C MET A 1 -33.99 1.27 25.28
N SER A 2 -33.14 2.29 25.19
CA SER A 2 -33.05 3.21 24.06
C SER A 2 -32.04 2.70 23.04
N PRO A 3 -32.31 2.71 21.74
CA PRO A 3 -31.35 2.30 20.73
C PRO A 3 -30.25 3.32 20.61
N VAL A 4 -28.99 2.87 20.69
CA VAL A 4 -27.80 3.67 20.42
C VAL A 4 -27.72 3.86 18.90
N SER A 5 -28.06 5.07 18.44
CA SER A 5 -27.97 5.45 17.04
C SER A 5 -26.48 5.55 16.67
N SER A 6 -26.03 4.62 15.82
CA SER A 6 -24.68 4.66 15.25
C SER A 6 -24.66 5.78 14.20
N ALA A 7 -24.26 6.98 14.59
CA ALA A 7 -24.05 8.08 13.68
C ALA A 7 -22.81 7.78 12.83
N GLY A 8 -23.01 7.40 11.57
CA GLY A 8 -21.97 7.32 10.58
C GLY A 8 -21.33 8.70 10.43
N ALA A 9 -20.03 8.81 10.74
CA ALA A 9 -19.29 10.05 10.58
C ALA A 9 -19.29 10.44 9.08
N ALA A 10 -19.85 11.62 8.79
CA ALA A 10 -19.81 12.19 7.45
C ALA A 10 -18.34 12.38 6.98
N PRO A 11 -18.05 12.16 5.70
CA PRO A 11 -16.70 12.40 5.16
C PRO A 11 -16.29 13.84 5.37
N ARG A 12 -15.07 14.06 5.88
CA ARG A 12 -14.52 15.40 6.06
C ARG A 12 -14.28 16.05 4.70
N PRO A 13 -14.60 17.35 4.50
CA PRO A 13 -14.26 18.05 3.27
C PRO A 13 -12.74 18.02 3.05
N GLY A 14 -12.30 17.56 1.87
CA GLY A 14 -10.89 17.40 1.51
C GLY A 14 -10.32 16.00 1.74
N ALA A 15 -11.11 14.99 2.15
CA ALA A 15 -10.66 13.61 2.12
C ALA A 15 -10.52 13.14 0.66
N PRO A 16 -9.42 12.44 0.30
CA PRO A 16 -9.29 11.86 -1.03
C PRO A 16 -10.43 10.86 -1.30
N PRO A 17 -10.84 10.68 -2.57
CA PRO A 17 -11.88 9.72 -2.92
C PRO A 17 -11.51 8.31 -2.44
N ALA A 18 -12.53 7.48 -2.19
CA ALA A 18 -12.38 6.14 -1.61
C ALA A 18 -11.46 5.18 -2.38
N ASP A 19 -11.18 5.48 -3.66
CA ASP A 19 -10.34 4.69 -4.56
C ASP A 19 -9.03 5.40 -4.94
N SER A 20 -8.57 6.33 -4.10
CA SER A 20 -7.29 7.01 -4.30
C SER A 20 -6.13 6.23 -3.65
N PRO A 21 -4.92 6.29 -4.24
CA PRO A 21 -3.72 5.78 -3.60
C PRO A 21 -3.43 6.52 -2.28
N PRO A 22 -2.59 5.93 -1.40
CA PRO A 22 -2.32 6.51 -0.07
C PRO A 22 -1.57 7.86 -0.11
N VAL A 23 -0.95 8.19 -1.23
CA VAL A 23 -0.32 9.49 -1.54
C VAL A 23 -0.54 9.81 -3.00
N ASP A 24 -0.59 11.11 -3.33
CA ASP A 24 -0.59 11.57 -4.72
C ASP A 24 0.83 11.51 -5.27
N GLY A 25 1.00 10.81 -6.40
CA GLY A 25 2.31 10.72 -7.04
C GLY A 25 2.39 9.72 -8.17
N GLU A 26 3.51 9.74 -8.85
CA GLU A 26 3.85 8.80 -9.92
C GLU A 26 4.28 7.45 -9.32
N VAL A 27 3.82 6.36 -9.92
CA VAL A 27 4.33 5.02 -9.59
C VAL A 27 5.74 4.87 -10.15
N LEU A 28 6.73 4.71 -9.27
CA LEU A 28 8.14 4.50 -9.63
C LEU A 28 8.44 3.04 -9.92
N HIS A 29 7.91 2.15 -9.08
CA HIS A 29 8.06 0.70 -9.20
C HIS A 29 6.73 0.02 -8.92
N GLY A 30 6.29 -0.81 -9.85
CA GLY A 30 5.08 -1.63 -9.71
C GLY A 30 5.31 -2.89 -8.88
N PHE A 31 4.20 -3.59 -8.61
CA PHE A 31 4.24 -4.89 -7.96
C PHE A 31 4.88 -5.94 -8.89
N ASP A 32 5.95 -6.58 -8.43
CA ASP A 32 6.71 -7.62 -9.13
C ASP A 32 7.14 -8.70 -8.12
N PRO A 33 6.20 -9.55 -7.67
CA PRO A 33 6.48 -10.51 -6.62
C PRO A 33 7.48 -11.57 -7.11
N PRO A 34 8.44 -11.97 -6.26
CA PRO A 34 9.40 -13.01 -6.62
C PRO A 34 8.68 -14.36 -6.81
N ALA A 35 9.20 -15.20 -7.68
CA ALA A 35 8.68 -16.56 -7.90
C ALA A 35 8.79 -17.45 -6.64
N ARG A 36 9.67 -17.10 -5.70
CA ARG A 36 9.84 -17.73 -4.38
C ARG A 36 10.16 -16.64 -3.35
N ASP A 37 9.73 -16.82 -2.09
CA ASP A 37 9.82 -15.82 -1.02
C ASP A 37 11.23 -15.28 -0.76
N TRP A 38 12.28 -16.06 -1.05
CA TRP A 38 13.68 -15.66 -0.84
C TRP A 38 14.36 -15.05 -2.06
N LEU A 39 13.68 -14.98 -3.21
CA LEU A 39 14.21 -14.36 -4.41
C LEU A 39 14.00 -12.84 -4.41
N PRO A 40 14.84 -12.09 -5.15
CA PRO A 40 14.61 -10.68 -5.40
C PRO A 40 13.26 -10.45 -6.09
N GLY A 41 12.59 -9.37 -5.75
CA GLY A 41 11.33 -8.95 -6.33
C GLY A 41 10.76 -7.78 -5.55
N HIS A 42 9.68 -7.16 -6.04
CA HIS A 42 9.04 -6.02 -5.42
C HIS A 42 7.67 -6.41 -4.86
N ARG A 43 7.53 -6.41 -3.52
CA ARG A 43 6.35 -6.90 -2.79
C ARG A 43 5.30 -5.84 -2.50
N GLY A 44 5.31 -4.77 -3.29
CA GLY A 44 4.40 -3.64 -3.17
C GLY A 44 4.51 -2.72 -4.35
N VAL A 45 4.09 -1.48 -4.18
CA VAL A 45 4.17 -0.40 -5.18
C VAL A 45 4.89 0.77 -4.54
N ASP A 46 5.87 1.35 -5.24
CA ASP A 46 6.55 2.57 -4.81
C ASP A 46 5.95 3.78 -5.52
N ILE A 47 5.45 4.73 -4.75
CA ILE A 47 4.82 5.96 -5.24
C ILE A 47 5.68 7.15 -4.84
N ALA A 48 6.11 7.96 -5.82
CA ALA A 48 6.87 9.17 -5.56
C ALA A 48 6.04 10.17 -4.75
N ALA A 49 6.60 10.69 -3.66
CA ALA A 49 5.99 11.77 -2.90
C ALA A 49 7.08 12.53 -2.14
N PRO A 50 6.90 13.84 -1.89
CA PRO A 50 7.86 14.60 -1.08
C PRO A 50 7.84 14.15 0.37
N VAL A 51 8.99 14.22 1.05
CA VAL A 51 9.06 14.06 2.51
C VAL A 51 8.09 15.01 3.18
N GLY A 52 7.35 14.54 4.18
CA GLY A 52 6.30 15.30 4.86
C GLY A 52 4.92 15.22 4.19
N ALA A 53 4.80 14.62 2.99
CA ALA A 53 3.51 14.40 2.35
C ALA A 53 2.56 13.61 3.28
N PRO A 54 1.27 14.00 3.38
CA PRO A 54 0.30 13.24 4.15
C PRO A 54 0.06 11.87 3.51
N VAL A 55 0.05 10.83 4.34
CA VAL A 55 -0.27 9.46 3.93
C VAL A 55 -1.63 9.08 4.49
N THR A 56 -2.51 8.56 3.64
CA THR A 56 -3.90 8.26 4.00
C THR A 56 -4.17 6.75 4.01
N ALA A 57 -5.15 6.33 4.80
CA ALA A 57 -5.66 4.96 4.79
C ALA A 57 -6.52 4.73 3.55
N VAL A 58 -6.13 3.78 2.70
CA VAL A 58 -6.84 3.41 1.46
C VAL A 58 -8.11 2.61 1.76
N ARG A 59 -8.13 1.90 2.89
CA ARG A 59 -9.27 1.11 3.38
C ARG A 59 -9.46 1.31 4.87
N ALA A 60 -10.69 1.16 5.33
CA ALA A 60 -10.99 1.15 6.75
C ALA A 60 -10.39 -0.10 7.43
N GLY A 61 -9.98 0.04 8.69
CA GLY A 61 -9.40 -1.06 9.46
C GLY A 61 -8.92 -0.61 10.82
N VAL A 62 -8.06 -1.44 11.42
CA VAL A 62 -7.43 -1.17 12.71
C VAL A 62 -5.91 -1.12 12.53
N VAL A 63 -5.27 -0.13 13.12
CA VAL A 63 -3.81 0.00 13.10
C VAL A 63 -3.19 -1.12 13.93
N THR A 64 -2.35 -1.96 13.32
CA THR A 64 -1.66 -3.06 14.00
C THR A 64 -0.18 -2.79 14.22
N VAL A 65 0.41 -1.86 13.46
CA VAL A 65 1.78 -1.38 13.65
C VAL A 65 1.79 0.14 13.45
N ALA A 66 2.44 0.87 14.33
CA ALA A 66 2.69 2.31 14.21
C ALA A 66 4.01 2.65 14.93
N GLY A 67 5.11 2.71 14.17
CA GLY A 67 6.44 2.96 14.75
C GLY A 67 7.57 2.34 13.96
N MET A 68 8.74 2.19 14.61
CA MET A 68 9.96 1.68 13.98
C MET A 68 9.96 0.15 13.89
N VAL A 69 10.16 -0.38 12.68
CA VAL A 69 10.35 -1.81 12.41
C VAL A 69 11.62 -1.97 11.59
N ALA A 70 12.61 -2.68 12.13
CA ALA A 70 13.92 -2.89 11.49
C ALA A 70 14.56 -1.59 10.95
N GLY A 71 14.52 -0.53 11.75
CA GLY A 71 15.09 0.78 11.42
C GLY A 71 14.27 1.63 10.44
N ARG A 72 13.03 1.25 10.15
CA ARG A 72 12.11 1.98 9.24
C ARG A 72 10.84 2.37 9.95
N PRO A 73 10.33 3.59 9.81
CA PRO A 73 9.04 3.96 10.34
C PRO A 73 7.92 3.36 9.47
N VAL A 74 7.01 2.62 10.11
CA VAL A 74 5.98 1.84 9.42
C VAL A 74 4.61 2.06 10.06
N VAL A 75 3.58 2.15 9.23
CA VAL A 75 2.18 2.03 9.65
C VAL A 75 1.56 0.85 8.93
N VAL A 76 0.92 -0.06 9.68
CA VAL A 76 0.16 -1.17 9.11
C VAL A 76 -1.28 -1.09 9.58
N VAL A 77 -2.21 -1.16 8.61
CA VAL A 77 -3.65 -1.20 8.85
C VAL A 77 -4.16 -2.59 8.49
N GLN A 78 -4.83 -3.26 9.42
CA GLN A 78 -5.50 -4.54 9.18
C GLN A 78 -6.97 -4.28 8.85
N MET A 79 -7.40 -4.78 7.69
CA MET A 79 -8.78 -4.72 7.25
C MET A 79 -9.65 -5.78 7.94
N ALA A 80 -10.98 -5.63 7.86
CA ALA A 80 -11.93 -6.56 8.45
C ALA A 80 -11.84 -7.99 7.89
N ASP A 81 -11.38 -8.15 6.65
CA ASP A 81 -11.15 -9.44 5.99
C ASP A 81 -9.82 -10.11 6.38
N GLY A 82 -9.06 -9.49 7.30
CA GLY A 82 -7.78 -10.00 7.80
C GLY A 82 -6.57 -9.62 6.95
N ARG A 83 -6.74 -9.05 5.75
CA ARG A 83 -5.62 -8.53 4.96
C ARG A 83 -5.01 -7.30 5.64
N ARG A 84 -3.73 -7.07 5.41
CA ARG A 84 -2.97 -5.97 6.00
C ARG A 84 -2.39 -5.08 4.91
N ILE A 85 -2.48 -3.79 5.13
CA ILE A 85 -1.89 -2.77 4.25
C ILE A 85 -0.71 -2.15 4.99
N SER A 86 0.48 -2.22 4.41
CA SER A 86 1.70 -1.63 4.95
C SER A 86 2.07 -0.35 4.21
N HIS A 87 2.51 0.64 4.97
CA HIS A 87 2.93 1.95 4.47
C HIS A 87 4.29 2.27 5.08
N LEU A 88 5.33 2.43 4.26
CA LEU A 88 6.67 2.76 4.70
C LEU A 88 7.43 3.58 3.64
N PRO A 89 8.29 4.52 4.06
CA PRO A 89 8.52 4.99 5.43
C PRO A 89 7.46 6.02 5.86
N VAL A 90 6.76 5.79 6.95
CA VAL A 90 5.71 6.70 7.44
C VAL A 90 5.92 7.01 8.91
N SER A 91 6.13 8.30 9.24
CA SER A 91 6.05 8.82 10.61
C SER A 91 4.60 8.82 11.06
N PRO A 92 4.20 7.95 12.03
CA PRO A 92 2.80 7.75 12.36
C PRO A 92 2.19 8.95 13.09
N SER A 93 0.94 9.30 12.76
CA SER A 93 0.06 10.17 13.54
C SER A 93 -1.06 9.40 14.23
N VAL A 94 -1.03 8.06 14.12
CA VAL A 94 -2.00 7.11 14.70
C VAL A 94 -1.30 6.16 15.66
N ARG A 95 -2.08 5.41 16.46
CA ARG A 95 -1.59 4.46 17.46
C ARG A 95 -2.07 3.06 17.17
N VAL A 96 -1.31 2.05 17.61
CA VAL A 96 -1.74 0.63 17.56
C VAL A 96 -3.07 0.48 18.29
N GLY A 97 -3.99 -0.27 17.69
CA GLY A 97 -5.36 -0.48 18.15
C GLY A 97 -6.35 0.62 17.72
N GLN A 98 -5.89 1.71 17.10
CA GLN A 98 -6.75 2.78 16.65
C GLN A 98 -7.52 2.35 15.38
N PRO A 99 -8.87 2.48 15.36
CA PRO A 99 -9.64 2.34 14.13
C PRO A 99 -9.38 3.54 13.19
N VAL A 100 -9.30 3.25 11.90
CA VAL A 100 -9.15 4.26 10.85
C VAL A 100 -10.19 4.05 9.76
N VAL A 101 -10.60 5.15 9.14
CA VAL A 101 -11.54 5.15 8.00
C VAL A 101 -10.80 5.49 6.72
N VAL A 102 -11.41 5.18 5.57
CA VAL A 102 -10.87 5.54 4.25
C VAL A 102 -10.59 7.04 4.16
N GLY A 103 -9.44 7.42 3.61
CA GLY A 103 -9.03 8.81 3.46
C GLY A 103 -8.51 9.47 4.74
N GLN A 104 -8.52 8.78 5.88
CA GLN A 104 -7.97 9.31 7.11
C GLN A 104 -6.44 9.38 7.03
N ILE A 105 -5.85 10.52 7.42
CA ILE A 105 -4.39 10.65 7.53
C ILE A 105 -3.90 9.74 8.65
N ILE A 106 -2.92 8.88 8.33
CA ILE A 106 -2.29 7.92 9.24
C ILE A 106 -0.86 8.30 9.62
N GLY A 107 -0.30 9.30 8.93
CA GLY A 107 1.04 9.81 9.16
C GLY A 107 1.52 10.68 8.03
N THR A 108 2.82 10.94 8.01
CA THR A 108 3.51 11.67 6.94
C THR A 108 4.67 10.87 6.40
N LEU A 109 4.98 11.03 5.11
CA LEU A 109 6.13 10.37 4.50
C LEU A 109 7.41 10.81 5.21
N ALA A 110 8.15 9.83 5.74
CA ALA A 110 9.42 10.07 6.40
C ALA A 110 10.58 10.04 5.40
N GLU A 111 11.70 10.63 5.77
CA GLU A 111 12.93 10.50 5.00
C GLU A 111 13.51 9.09 5.18
N PHE A 112 13.63 8.37 4.07
CA PHE A 112 14.27 7.07 4.03
C PHE A 112 14.69 6.73 2.60
N ARG A 113 15.91 6.24 2.41
CA ARG A 113 16.43 5.85 1.09
C ARG A 113 15.94 4.45 0.72
N HIS A 114 14.85 4.37 -0.02
CA HIS A 114 14.33 3.15 -0.63
C HIS A 114 14.36 3.24 -2.16
N CYS A 115 13.96 4.40 -2.70
CA CYS A 115 13.95 4.70 -4.12
C CYS A 115 15.07 5.69 -4.49
N SER A 116 15.24 5.97 -5.77
CA SER A 116 16.16 7.02 -6.28
C SER A 116 15.77 8.44 -5.86
N ARG A 117 14.50 8.65 -5.52
CA ARG A 117 13.91 9.87 -4.94
C ARG A 117 12.94 9.49 -3.82
N PRO A 118 12.50 10.45 -2.96
CA PRO A 118 11.56 10.12 -1.90
C PRO A 118 10.31 9.43 -2.44
N CYS A 119 9.92 8.32 -1.80
CA CYS A 119 8.80 7.49 -2.22
C CYS A 119 8.14 6.80 -1.03
N LEU A 120 6.86 6.49 -1.17
CA LEU A 120 6.12 5.61 -0.29
C LEU A 120 6.13 4.19 -0.88
N HIS A 121 6.61 3.23 -0.13
CA HIS A 121 6.37 1.81 -0.41
C HIS A 121 5.02 1.40 0.20
N TRP A 122 4.12 0.92 -0.63
CA TRP A 122 2.77 0.53 -0.28
C TRP A 122 2.56 -0.95 -0.60
N GLY A 123 2.29 -1.76 0.42
CA GLY A 123 2.15 -3.22 0.29
C GLY A 123 0.79 -3.73 0.73
N LEU A 124 0.32 -4.81 0.12
CA LEU A 124 -0.87 -5.56 0.51
C LEU A 124 -0.48 -6.99 0.85
N ILE A 125 -0.87 -7.46 2.03
CA ILE A 125 -0.47 -8.75 2.58
C ILE A 125 -1.72 -9.55 2.96
N ASN A 126 -1.83 -10.76 2.42
CA ASN A 126 -2.86 -11.73 2.77
C ASN A 126 -2.22 -12.97 3.40
N GLY A 127 -2.40 -13.15 4.70
CA GLY A 127 -1.69 -14.19 5.45
C GLY A 127 -0.17 -14.02 5.36
N ARG A 128 0.49 -14.87 4.57
CA ARG A 128 1.95 -14.83 4.27
C ARG A 128 2.26 -14.38 2.84
N SER A 129 1.25 -14.19 2.00
CA SER A 129 1.42 -13.84 0.59
C SER A 129 1.26 -12.34 0.36
N TYR A 130 2.05 -11.81 -0.57
CA TYR A 130 1.91 -10.45 -1.04
C TYR A 130 0.97 -10.40 -2.25
N GLN A 131 0.17 -9.36 -2.32
CA GLN A 131 -0.78 -9.08 -3.40
C GLN A 131 -0.49 -7.70 -3.98
N ASP A 132 -0.92 -7.46 -5.22
CA ASP A 132 -0.84 -6.13 -5.81
C ASP A 132 -1.77 -5.16 -5.05
N PRO A 133 -1.23 -4.14 -4.36
CA PRO A 133 -2.03 -3.18 -3.63
C PRO A 133 -2.89 -2.29 -4.55
N MET A 134 -2.54 -2.18 -5.85
CA MET A 134 -3.36 -1.46 -6.83
C MET A 134 -4.73 -2.10 -7.01
N SER A 135 -4.90 -3.39 -6.70
CA SER A 135 -6.19 -4.07 -6.67
C SER A 135 -7.18 -3.50 -5.65
N LEU A 136 -6.69 -2.72 -4.68
CA LEU A 136 -7.53 -1.98 -3.75
C LEU A 136 -8.18 -0.73 -4.39
N LEU A 137 -7.61 -0.22 -5.48
CA LEU A 137 -8.15 0.91 -6.22
C LEU A 137 -9.08 0.35 -7.31
N GLY A 138 -10.33 0.70 -7.36
CA GLY A 138 -11.26 0.26 -8.41
C GLY A 138 -12.26 -0.82 -8.01
N SER A 139 -12.38 -1.14 -6.72
CA SER A 139 -13.43 -2.07 -6.24
C SER A 139 -14.80 -1.40 -6.10
N GLY A 140 -14.97 -0.16 -6.59
CA GLY A 140 -16.13 0.66 -6.27
C GLY A 140 -16.89 1.33 -7.42
N ASP A 141 -16.35 1.41 -8.65
CA ASP A 141 -17.09 1.98 -9.77
C ASP A 141 -16.52 1.53 -11.12
N PRO A 142 -17.33 0.88 -12.01
CA PRO A 142 -16.90 0.55 -13.37
C PRO A 142 -16.67 1.78 -14.27
N GLY A 143 -16.82 3.01 -13.75
CA GLY A 143 -16.57 4.28 -14.44
C GLY A 143 -15.26 4.98 -14.02
N ALA A 144 -14.54 4.53 -13.01
CA ALA A 144 -13.29 5.14 -12.62
C ALA A 144 -12.19 4.78 -13.63
N THR A 145 -11.79 5.73 -14.44
CA THR A 145 -10.68 5.58 -15.40
C THR A 145 -9.37 5.41 -14.64
N VAL A 146 -8.94 4.17 -14.46
CA VAL A 146 -7.60 3.86 -14.01
C VAL A 146 -6.64 4.43 -15.07
N ARG A 147 -5.84 5.42 -14.73
CA ARG A 147 -4.71 5.83 -15.57
C ARG A 147 -3.69 4.70 -15.51
N LEU A 148 -3.83 3.78 -16.44
CA LEU A 148 -2.83 2.77 -16.73
C LEU A 148 -1.53 3.46 -17.15
N TYR A 149 -0.40 2.84 -16.80
CA TYR A 149 0.97 3.22 -17.12
C TYR A 149 1.15 3.95 -18.44
N PRO A 150 2.07 4.92 -18.55
CA PRO A 150 2.45 5.45 -19.85
C PRO A 150 2.87 4.30 -20.75
N GLU A 151 2.33 4.27 -21.97
CA GLU A 151 2.61 3.25 -22.96
C GLU A 151 4.12 3.10 -23.14
N GLY A 152 4.67 1.93 -22.83
CA GLY A 152 6.09 1.61 -22.98
C GLY A 152 6.65 0.67 -21.91
N HIS A 153 6.01 0.50 -20.77
CA HIS A 153 6.48 -0.43 -19.74
C HIS A 153 5.86 -1.81 -19.92
N ARG A 154 6.34 -2.57 -20.91
CA ARG A 154 6.06 -4.01 -20.98
C ARG A 154 6.87 -4.69 -19.87
N PRO A 155 6.26 -5.48 -18.97
CA PRO A 155 7.02 -6.28 -18.03
C PRO A 155 7.96 -7.21 -18.83
N ARG A 156 9.23 -7.22 -18.48
CA ARG A 156 10.20 -8.12 -19.10
C ARG A 156 9.72 -9.55 -18.86
N ARG A 157 9.59 -10.33 -19.92
CA ARG A 157 9.32 -11.78 -19.82
C ARG A 157 10.37 -12.39 -18.88
N PRO A 158 9.95 -13.22 -17.91
CA PRO A 158 10.90 -13.94 -17.09
C PRO A 158 11.81 -14.81 -18.00
N PRO A 159 13.10 -14.93 -17.65
CA PRO A 159 14.00 -15.79 -18.38
C PRO A 159 13.49 -17.24 -18.34
N PRO A 160 13.69 -18.04 -19.40
CA PRO A 160 13.29 -19.43 -19.42
C PRO A 160 13.99 -20.21 -18.29
N PRO A 161 13.35 -21.24 -17.72
CA PRO A 161 13.93 -22.05 -16.67
C PRO A 161 15.23 -22.71 -17.16
N PRO A 162 16.23 -22.91 -16.29
CA PRO A 162 17.47 -23.57 -16.64
C PRO A 162 17.20 -24.99 -17.13
N ARG A 163 17.87 -25.40 -18.17
CA ARG A 163 17.76 -26.76 -18.74
C ARG A 163 18.11 -27.80 -17.66
N PRO A 164 17.38 -28.91 -17.57
CA PRO A 164 17.73 -29.98 -16.63
C PRO A 164 19.09 -30.57 -16.99
N TRP A 165 19.91 -30.80 -15.96
CA TRP A 165 21.20 -31.46 -16.08
C TRP A 165 21.04 -32.84 -16.74
N ARG A 166 21.70 -33.04 -17.86
CA ARG A 166 21.88 -34.39 -18.37
C ARG A 166 23.07 -35.01 -17.63
N ALA A 167 22.78 -36.00 -16.78
CA ALA A 167 23.83 -36.84 -16.21
C ALA A 167 24.52 -37.63 -17.37
N ARG A 168 25.86 -37.62 -17.39
CA ARG A 168 26.68 -38.56 -18.18
C ARG A 168 26.96 -39.79 -17.34
#